data_6b724913f90d80d7e351d08b17bd7f22
#
_entry.id   6b724913f90d80d7e351d08b17bd7f22
#
_cell.length_a   1.000
_cell.length_b   1.000
_cell.length_c   1.000
_cell.angle_alpha   90.00
_cell.angle_beta   90.00
_cell.angle_gamma   90.00
#
_symmetry.space_group_name_H-M   'P 1'
#
loop_
_entity.id
_entity.type
_entity.pdbx_description
1 polymer ?
#
loop_
_entity_poly.entity_id
_entity_poly.type
_entity_poly.pdbx_seq_one_letter_code
_entity_poly.pdbx_strand_id
1 'polypeptide(L)'
;MGRVPLGLVEADARTRYHGFTARAELAFLFIGDTAALNQAFLAGTSSDQMMAVAVASQLRGGYVEVGYNLLHLAAPSSSQDLTLFFRYDYANTQAAVAAGFVANPAFIRYTETAGLVYRPIPEIGLKADYRRHEFGAGPSYNELAAAITWMF
;
A
#
# COMPACT_ATOMS: atom_id res chain seq x y z
N MET A 1 -11.41 0.06 31.65
CA MET A 1 -11.03 0.00 30.22
C MET A 1 -9.53 -0.21 30.15
N GLY A 2 -9.07 -1.33 29.56
CA GLY A 2 -7.65 -1.58 29.32
C GLY A 2 -7.12 -0.64 28.24
N ARG A 3 -5.86 -0.23 28.35
CA ARG A 3 -5.17 0.52 27.30
C ARG A 3 -4.58 -0.50 26.31
N VAL A 4 -4.80 -0.29 25.01
CA VAL A 4 -4.19 -1.08 23.94
C VAL A 4 -2.97 -0.32 23.43
N PRO A 5 -1.74 -0.77 23.72
CA PRO A 5 -0.54 -0.09 23.24
C PRO A 5 -0.42 -0.28 21.71
N LEU A 6 -0.04 0.81 21.03
CA LEU A 6 0.24 0.82 19.60
C LEU A 6 1.67 1.28 19.36
N GLY A 7 2.39 0.60 18.47
CA GLY A 7 3.72 0.99 18.03
C GLY A 7 3.76 1.02 16.50
N LEU A 8 4.27 2.12 15.91
CA LEU A 8 4.48 2.27 14.47
C LEU A 8 5.97 2.45 14.20
N VAL A 9 6.49 1.70 13.23
CA VAL A 9 7.82 1.87 12.66
C VAL A 9 7.67 2.04 11.16
N GLU A 10 8.25 3.09 10.61
CA GLU A 10 8.19 3.42 9.20
C GLU A 10 9.57 3.84 8.69
N ALA A 11 9.86 3.50 7.45
CA ALA A 11 11.06 3.93 6.74
C ALA A 11 10.69 4.24 5.29
N ASP A 12 11.14 5.39 4.79
CA ASP A 12 11.00 5.80 3.39
C ASP A 12 12.34 6.15 2.77
N ALA A 13 12.42 5.98 1.45
CA ALA A 13 13.56 6.39 0.65
C ALA A 13 13.09 6.87 -0.72
N ARG A 14 13.73 7.92 -1.23
CA ARG A 14 13.49 8.41 -2.58
C ARG A 14 14.77 8.91 -3.21
N THR A 15 14.90 8.71 -4.51
CA THR A 15 16.02 9.23 -5.29
C THR A 15 15.55 9.65 -6.68
N ARG A 16 16.30 10.60 -7.26
CA ARG A 16 16.14 11.03 -8.65
C ARG A 16 17.53 11.23 -9.27
N TYR A 17 17.76 10.62 -10.41
CA TYR A 17 19.03 10.72 -11.12
C TYR A 17 18.84 10.54 -12.62
N HIS A 18 19.27 11.53 -13.43
CA HIS A 18 19.26 11.47 -14.91
C HIS A 18 17.93 10.98 -15.50
N GLY A 19 16.81 11.59 -15.08
CA GLY A 19 15.45 11.21 -15.53
C GLY A 19 14.88 9.99 -14.84
N PHE A 20 15.69 9.21 -14.14
CA PHE A 20 15.24 8.06 -13.34
C PHE A 20 14.75 8.51 -11.97
N THR A 21 13.67 7.91 -11.50
CA THR A 21 13.14 8.10 -10.15
C THR A 21 12.93 6.76 -9.48
N ALA A 22 13.25 6.66 -8.20
CA ALA A 22 12.89 5.51 -7.39
C ALA A 22 12.36 5.98 -6.03
N ARG A 23 11.36 5.25 -5.50
CA ARG A 23 10.78 5.44 -4.17
C ARG A 23 10.52 4.08 -3.54
N ALA A 24 10.68 4.01 -2.23
CA ALA A 24 10.31 2.85 -1.45
C ALA A 24 9.82 3.31 -0.07
N GLU A 25 8.88 2.56 0.48
CA GLU A 25 8.37 2.77 1.83
C GLU A 25 8.07 1.42 2.47
N LEU A 26 8.35 1.29 3.75
CA LEU A 26 8.03 0.13 4.58
C LEU A 26 7.40 0.63 5.88
N ALA A 27 6.31 0.01 6.30
CA ALA A 27 5.62 0.32 7.54
C ALA A 27 5.26 -0.96 8.30
N PHE A 28 5.43 -0.91 9.62
CA PHE A 28 5.06 -1.96 10.57
C PHE A 28 4.25 -1.34 11.70
N LEU A 29 3.04 -1.85 11.91
CA LEU A 29 2.20 -1.48 13.05
C LEU A 29 2.10 -2.67 14.00
N PHE A 30 2.36 -2.44 15.28
CA PHE A 30 2.25 -3.41 16.35
C PHE A 30 1.10 -3.02 17.28
N ILE A 31 0.27 -3.99 17.61
CA ILE A 31 -0.89 -3.82 18.52
C ILE A 31 -0.69 -4.79 19.68
N GLY A 32 -0.56 -4.24 20.90
CA GLY A 32 -0.44 -5.05 22.10
C GLY A 32 -1.80 -5.54 22.62
N ASP A 33 -1.75 -6.47 23.56
CA ASP A 33 -2.92 -7.02 24.28
C ASP A 33 -4.02 -7.60 23.39
N THR A 34 -3.68 -7.97 22.14
CA THR A 34 -4.64 -8.48 21.16
C THR A 34 -5.27 -9.82 21.54
N ALA A 35 -4.59 -10.62 22.41
CA ALA A 35 -5.17 -11.84 22.93
C ALA A 35 -6.41 -11.55 23.79
N ALA A 36 -6.27 -10.63 24.76
CA ALA A 36 -7.38 -10.22 25.61
C ALA A 36 -8.51 -9.55 24.80
N LEU A 37 -8.14 -8.74 23.82
CA LEU A 37 -9.08 -8.07 22.93
C LEU A 37 -9.90 -9.08 22.12
N ASN A 38 -9.25 -10.06 21.49
CA ASN A 38 -9.89 -11.10 20.71
C ASN A 38 -10.79 -12.00 21.58
N GLN A 39 -10.36 -12.33 22.79
CA GLN A 39 -11.19 -13.09 23.74
C GLN A 39 -12.45 -12.31 24.16
N ALA A 40 -12.33 -11.00 24.40
CA ALA A 40 -13.47 -10.16 24.72
C ALA A 40 -14.49 -10.07 23.56
N PHE A 41 -14.01 -10.02 22.33
CA PHE A 41 -14.87 -10.08 21.13
C PHE A 41 -15.61 -11.43 21.06
N LEU A 42 -14.92 -12.55 21.25
CA LEU A 42 -15.54 -13.88 21.23
C LEU A 42 -16.59 -14.06 22.32
N ALA A 43 -16.35 -13.52 23.52
CA ALA A 43 -17.29 -13.61 24.64
C ALA A 43 -18.59 -12.81 24.41
N GLY A 44 -18.53 -11.77 23.58
CA GLY A 44 -19.70 -10.92 23.23
C GLY A 44 -20.44 -11.35 21.97
N THR A 45 -19.97 -12.39 21.27
CA THR A 45 -20.47 -12.79 19.94
C THR A 45 -21.18 -14.14 20.03
N SER A 46 -22.37 -14.26 19.43
CA SER A 46 -23.08 -15.55 19.33
C SER A 46 -22.31 -16.53 18.45
N SER A 47 -22.47 -17.83 18.69
CA SER A 47 -21.75 -18.92 18.01
C SER A 47 -21.78 -18.88 16.49
N ASP A 48 -22.82 -18.30 15.89
CA ASP A 48 -22.97 -18.15 14.43
C ASP A 48 -22.09 -17.04 13.81
N GLN A 49 -21.54 -16.14 14.65
CA GLN A 49 -20.61 -15.09 14.25
C GLN A 49 -19.16 -15.43 14.60
N MET A 50 -18.87 -16.65 14.98
CA MET A 50 -17.53 -17.13 15.40
C MET A 50 -16.46 -17.10 14.32
N MET A 51 -16.78 -16.68 13.10
CA MET A 51 -15.81 -16.24 12.08
C MET A 51 -15.40 -14.77 12.27
N ALA A 52 -15.54 -14.23 13.49
CA ALA A 52 -15.03 -12.90 13.79
C ALA A 52 -13.55 -12.83 13.46
N VAL A 53 -13.22 -11.92 12.56
CA VAL A 53 -11.86 -11.65 12.14
C VAL A 53 -11.02 -11.28 13.36
N ALA A 54 -10.01 -12.09 13.66
CA ALA A 54 -9.13 -11.80 14.78
C ALA A 54 -8.43 -10.46 14.60
N VAL A 55 -8.37 -9.64 15.64
CA VAL A 55 -7.56 -8.43 15.65
C VAL A 55 -6.09 -8.83 15.55
N ALA A 56 -5.40 -8.27 14.56
CA ALA A 56 -3.99 -8.55 14.33
C ALA A 56 -3.12 -7.98 15.45
N SER A 57 -2.06 -8.69 15.81
CA SER A 57 -0.98 -8.18 16.66
C SER A 57 0.09 -7.44 15.86
N GLN A 58 0.17 -7.70 14.54
CA GLN A 58 1.07 -7.01 13.64
C GLN A 58 0.43 -6.80 12.27
N LEU A 59 0.55 -5.58 11.76
CA LEU A 59 0.28 -5.23 10.37
C LEU A 59 1.58 -4.80 9.73
N ARG A 60 1.73 -5.06 8.43
CA ARG A 60 2.89 -4.62 7.67
C ARG A 60 2.52 -4.31 6.24
N GLY A 61 3.22 -3.37 5.65
CA GLY A 61 3.05 -3.02 4.25
C GLY A 61 4.21 -2.19 3.75
N GLY A 62 4.22 -1.98 2.46
CA GLY A 62 5.22 -1.16 1.81
C GLY A 62 5.06 -1.17 0.30
N TYR A 63 5.83 -0.34 -0.35
CA TYR A 63 5.89 -0.31 -1.80
C TYR A 63 7.29 0.02 -2.32
N VAL A 64 7.51 -0.34 -3.57
CA VAL A 64 8.62 0.12 -4.38
C VAL A 64 8.05 0.68 -5.68
N GLU A 65 8.49 1.87 -6.06
CA GLU A 65 8.15 2.54 -7.32
C GLU A 65 9.41 2.92 -8.06
N VAL A 66 9.45 2.65 -9.35
CA VAL A 66 10.49 3.11 -10.26
C VAL A 66 9.83 3.83 -11.42
N GLY A 67 10.46 4.90 -11.92
CA GLY A 67 9.97 5.66 -13.05
C GLY A 67 11.09 6.26 -13.87
N TYR A 68 10.79 6.54 -15.12
CA TYR A 68 11.73 7.20 -16.02
C TYR A 68 11.03 8.29 -16.84
N ASN A 69 11.61 9.50 -16.82
CA ASN A 69 11.12 10.61 -17.65
C ASN A 69 11.55 10.39 -19.11
N LEU A 70 10.60 10.03 -19.97
CA LEU A 70 10.83 9.75 -21.40
C LEU A 70 11.31 10.99 -22.14
N LEU A 71 10.92 12.21 -21.73
CA LEU A 71 11.38 13.46 -22.34
C LEU A 71 12.85 13.74 -22.01
N HIS A 72 13.42 13.12 -21.00
CA HIS A 72 14.86 13.21 -20.75
C HIS A 72 15.70 12.63 -21.91
N LEU A 73 15.15 11.66 -22.65
CA LEU A 73 15.79 11.11 -23.87
C LEU A 73 15.39 11.88 -25.14
N ALA A 74 14.10 12.16 -25.30
CA ALA A 74 13.56 12.69 -26.55
C ALA A 74 13.71 14.21 -26.68
N ALA A 75 13.67 14.94 -25.56
CA ALA A 75 13.73 16.40 -25.50
C ALA A 75 14.42 16.86 -24.20
N PRO A 76 15.76 16.69 -24.05
CA PRO A 76 16.48 16.93 -22.79
C PRO A 76 16.37 18.35 -22.25
N SER A 77 16.10 19.33 -23.13
CA SER A 77 15.88 20.75 -22.75
C SER A 77 14.43 21.09 -22.43
N SER A 78 13.53 20.14 -22.48
CA SER A 78 12.12 20.36 -22.14
C SER A 78 11.97 20.63 -20.64
N SER A 79 11.14 21.62 -20.31
CA SER A 79 10.66 21.83 -18.93
C SER A 79 9.50 20.90 -18.54
N GLN A 80 9.00 20.12 -19.49
CA GLN A 80 7.92 19.15 -19.28
C GLN A 80 8.47 17.82 -18.84
N ASP A 81 7.65 17.06 -18.11
CA ASP A 81 7.94 15.68 -17.70
C ASP A 81 6.90 14.73 -18.30
N LEU A 82 7.36 13.63 -18.89
CA LEU A 82 6.53 12.47 -19.23
C LEU A 82 7.15 11.23 -18.59
N THR A 83 6.67 10.86 -17.42
CA THR A 83 7.24 9.76 -16.63
C THR A 83 6.43 8.50 -16.82
N LEU A 84 7.04 7.45 -17.39
CA LEU A 84 6.58 6.08 -17.30
C LEU A 84 6.99 5.54 -15.93
N PHE A 85 6.09 4.90 -15.20
CA PHE A 85 6.40 4.32 -13.89
C PHE A 85 5.81 2.93 -13.72
N PHE A 86 6.45 2.16 -12.86
CA PHE A 86 5.97 0.89 -12.32
C PHE A 86 6.07 0.93 -10.80
N ARG A 87 5.02 0.43 -10.13
CA ARG A 87 4.94 0.34 -8.67
C ARG A 87 4.41 -1.02 -8.26
N TYR A 88 5.02 -1.60 -7.24
CA TYR A 88 4.57 -2.80 -6.57
C TYR A 88 4.29 -2.48 -5.12
N ASP A 89 3.06 -2.74 -4.69
CA ASP A 89 2.59 -2.57 -3.32
C ASP A 89 2.32 -3.92 -2.68
N TYR A 90 2.67 -4.04 -1.42
CA TYR A 90 2.32 -5.16 -0.56
C TYR A 90 1.69 -4.63 0.72
N ALA A 91 0.58 -5.23 1.15
CA ALA A 91 -0.03 -4.98 2.45
C ALA A 91 -0.53 -6.28 3.07
N ASN A 92 -0.28 -6.47 4.35
CA ASN A 92 -0.85 -7.55 5.14
C ASN A 92 -1.33 -6.97 6.47
N THR A 93 -2.65 -6.82 6.60
CA THR A 93 -3.29 -6.25 7.79
C THR A 93 -3.54 -7.30 8.88
N GLN A 94 -3.11 -8.55 8.66
CA GLN A 94 -3.04 -9.62 9.66
C GLN A 94 -1.71 -10.39 9.55
N ALA A 95 -0.57 -9.67 9.56
CA ALA A 95 0.75 -10.27 9.45
C ALA A 95 1.09 -11.21 10.61
N ALA A 96 0.57 -10.90 11.80
CA ALA A 96 0.54 -11.81 12.95
C ALA A 96 -0.77 -11.62 13.71
N VAL A 97 -1.21 -12.67 14.41
CA VAL A 97 -2.36 -12.69 15.32
C VAL A 97 -1.94 -13.30 16.66
N ALA A 98 -2.74 -13.09 17.70
CA ALA A 98 -2.48 -13.69 18.99
C ALA A 98 -2.52 -15.23 18.95
N ALA A 99 -1.82 -15.88 19.90
CA ALA A 99 -1.82 -17.35 20.02
C ALA A 99 -3.28 -17.88 20.18
N GLY A 100 -3.58 -18.97 19.49
CA GLY A 100 -4.92 -19.55 19.43
C GLY A 100 -5.84 -18.99 18.33
N PHE A 101 -5.39 -17.99 17.57
CA PHE A 101 -6.11 -17.42 16.45
C PHE A 101 -5.36 -17.72 15.13
N VAL A 102 -6.08 -17.73 14.02
CA VAL A 102 -5.53 -17.98 12.69
C VAL A 102 -5.65 -16.71 11.85
N ALA A 103 -4.54 -16.30 11.22
CA ALA A 103 -4.55 -15.18 10.27
C ALA A 103 -5.35 -15.56 9.01
N ASN A 104 -6.17 -14.64 8.52
CA ASN A 104 -6.95 -14.84 7.31
C ASN A 104 -6.15 -14.33 6.09
N PRO A 105 -5.81 -15.20 5.11
CA PRO A 105 -5.08 -14.80 3.91
C PRO A 105 -5.77 -13.70 3.09
N ALA A 106 -7.09 -13.51 3.20
CA ALA A 106 -7.82 -12.44 2.52
C ALA A 106 -7.33 -11.02 2.92
N PHE A 107 -6.60 -10.89 4.03
CA PHE A 107 -5.99 -9.62 4.46
C PHE A 107 -4.61 -9.34 3.86
N ILE A 108 -4.12 -10.25 3.02
CA ILE A 108 -2.93 -10.03 2.20
C ILE A 108 -3.36 -9.41 0.89
N ARG A 109 -2.71 -8.32 0.50
CA ARG A 109 -2.96 -7.63 -0.77
C ARG A 109 -1.64 -7.34 -1.47
N TYR A 110 -1.64 -7.60 -2.77
CA TYR A 110 -0.60 -7.20 -3.70
C TYR A 110 -1.22 -6.30 -4.76
N THR A 111 -0.52 -5.23 -5.14
CA THR A 111 -0.99 -4.37 -6.23
C THR A 111 0.20 -4.04 -7.13
N GLU A 112 0.07 -4.40 -8.40
CA GLU A 112 0.99 -4.00 -9.45
C GLU A 112 0.37 -2.83 -10.20
N THR A 113 1.12 -1.74 -10.35
CA THR A 113 0.67 -0.54 -11.05
C THR A 113 1.66 -0.18 -12.13
N ALA A 114 1.19 0.01 -13.36
CA ALA A 114 1.97 0.59 -14.44
C ALA A 114 1.24 1.81 -15.00
N GLY A 115 1.92 2.91 -15.24
CA GLY A 115 1.25 4.12 -15.68
C GLY A 115 2.17 5.21 -16.19
N LEU A 116 1.53 6.28 -16.65
CA LEU A 116 2.17 7.49 -17.17
C LEU A 116 1.73 8.69 -16.33
N VAL A 117 2.69 9.57 -16.07
CA VAL A 117 2.45 10.90 -15.51
C VAL A 117 3.01 11.93 -16.47
N TYR A 118 2.14 12.79 -17.00
CA TYR A 118 2.53 13.92 -17.82
C TYR A 118 2.40 15.22 -17.02
N ARG A 119 3.48 16.00 -16.97
CA ARG A 119 3.49 17.35 -16.38
C ARG A 119 3.84 18.36 -17.46
N PRO A 120 2.83 19.06 -18.02
CA PRO A 120 3.06 20.16 -18.97
C PRO A 120 3.78 21.33 -18.30
N ILE A 121 3.49 21.56 -17.04
CA ILE A 121 4.17 22.50 -16.14
C ILE A 121 4.34 21.81 -14.76
N PRO A 122 5.27 22.27 -13.90
CA PRO A 122 5.53 21.62 -12.60
C PRO A 122 4.30 21.49 -11.70
N GLU A 123 3.38 22.45 -11.79
CA GLU A 123 2.21 22.57 -10.94
C GLU A 123 1.04 21.66 -11.36
N ILE A 124 1.02 21.19 -12.63
CA ILE A 124 -0.07 20.37 -13.17
C ILE A 124 0.46 18.99 -13.54
N GLY A 125 -0.20 17.95 -13.02
CA GLY A 125 0.06 16.56 -13.38
C GLY A 125 -1.19 15.86 -13.89
N LEU A 126 -1.06 15.21 -15.04
CA LEU A 126 -2.06 14.30 -15.61
C LEU A 126 -1.52 12.89 -15.44
N LYS A 127 -2.28 12.02 -14.81
CA LYS A 127 -1.88 10.63 -14.55
C LYS A 127 -2.90 9.68 -15.16
N ALA A 128 -2.41 8.61 -15.80
CA ALA A 128 -3.19 7.45 -16.18
C ALA A 128 -2.43 6.19 -15.77
N ASP A 129 -3.10 5.24 -15.13
CA ASP A 129 -2.49 3.99 -14.72
C ASP A 129 -3.44 2.80 -14.83
N TYR A 130 -2.83 1.63 -15.01
CA TYR A 130 -3.45 0.33 -14.92
C TYR A 130 -2.94 -0.35 -13.66
N ARG A 131 -3.86 -0.95 -12.90
CA ARG A 131 -3.59 -1.66 -11.64
C ARG A 131 -4.13 -3.07 -11.72
N ARG A 132 -3.33 -4.01 -11.23
CA ARG A 132 -3.74 -5.39 -10.98
C ARG A 132 -3.73 -5.62 -9.48
N HIS A 133 -4.88 -5.98 -8.94
CA HIS A 133 -5.05 -6.27 -7.51
C HIS A 133 -5.15 -7.78 -7.31
N GLU A 134 -4.28 -8.32 -6.45
CA GLU A 134 -4.29 -9.71 -6.03
C GLU A 134 -4.42 -9.80 -4.51
N PHE A 135 -5.14 -10.81 -4.06
CA PHE A 135 -5.36 -11.07 -2.64
C PHE A 135 -4.80 -12.45 -2.29
N GLY A 136 -4.40 -12.64 -1.03
CA GLY A 136 -3.95 -13.94 -0.54
C GLY A 136 -5.07 -15.00 -0.53
N ALA A 137 -6.33 -14.56 -0.55
CA ALA A 137 -7.49 -15.36 -0.81
C ALA A 137 -8.59 -14.49 -1.44
N GLY A 138 -9.34 -15.04 -2.40
CA GLY A 138 -10.37 -14.31 -3.13
C GLY A 138 -9.99 -13.98 -4.57
N PRO A 139 -10.90 -13.37 -5.34
CA PRO A 139 -10.68 -13.04 -6.74
C PRO A 139 -9.74 -11.84 -6.90
N SER A 140 -8.88 -11.89 -7.92
CA SER A 140 -8.13 -10.74 -8.40
C SER A 140 -9.01 -9.88 -9.32
N TYR A 141 -8.69 -8.58 -9.43
CA TYR A 141 -9.33 -7.69 -10.39
C TYR A 141 -8.35 -6.66 -10.95
N ASN A 142 -8.74 -6.07 -12.06
CA ASN A 142 -7.97 -5.02 -12.72
C ASN A 142 -8.73 -3.70 -12.65
N GLU A 143 -7.99 -2.60 -12.61
CA GLU A 143 -8.51 -1.24 -12.54
C GLU A 143 -7.77 -0.33 -13.54
N LEU A 144 -8.51 0.55 -14.21
CA LEU A 144 -7.95 1.68 -14.94
C LEU A 144 -8.29 2.95 -14.17
N ALA A 145 -7.28 3.76 -13.89
CA ALA A 145 -7.45 5.01 -13.18
C ALA A 145 -6.86 6.19 -13.95
N ALA A 146 -7.48 7.36 -13.80
CA ALA A 146 -6.95 8.62 -14.29
C ALA A 146 -7.10 9.69 -13.21
N ALA A 147 -6.14 10.61 -13.13
CA ALA A 147 -6.14 11.69 -12.14
C ALA A 147 -5.53 12.97 -12.72
N ILE A 148 -6.00 14.10 -12.21
CA ILE A 148 -5.40 15.42 -12.42
C ILE A 148 -4.96 15.92 -11.06
N THR A 149 -3.72 16.39 -10.96
CA THR A 149 -3.16 17.00 -9.76
C THR A 149 -2.70 18.41 -10.06
N TRP A 150 -2.87 19.31 -9.09
CA TRP A 150 -2.36 20.69 -9.17
C TRP A 150 -1.80 21.11 -7.81
N MET A 151 -0.79 21.96 -7.84
CA MET A 151 -0.19 22.60 -6.66
C MET A 151 -0.30 24.11 -6.81
N PHE A 152 -0.54 24.82 -5.69
CA PHE A 152 -0.59 26.29 -5.63
C PHE A 152 0.66 26.80 -4.92
#